data_9056d87dd65c47cdf4579f1a00e7f185
#
_entry.id   9056d87dd65c47cdf4579f1a00e7f185
#
_cell.length_a   1.000
_cell.length_b   1.000
_cell.length_c   1.000
_cell.angle_alpha   90.00
_cell.angle_beta   90.00
_cell.angle_gamma   90.00
#
_symmetry.space_group_name_H-M   'P 1'
#
loop_
_entity.id
_entity.type
_entity.pdbx_description
1 polymer ?
#
loop_
_entity_poly.entity_id
_entity_poly.type
_entity_poly.pdbx_seq_one_letter_code
_entity_poly.pdbx_strand_id
1 'polypeptide(L)'
;GVPSAVSKDKSFIYSSPNLKGLENMDLGHLLKDALGIPAFVDRDVNYLLMNDIKNFDLDPDKDKTILGMYLGTGFGNALYVNGKLFSGKHGVAGELGHIPLMGTKGLCGCGNTECCELKCSGKHLQELREEYFPDTCIDDIFTEHGDDPIIREYIDTLAYPISTEITLFDPDYVVMAGGVMIMKDFPMERLIEQIKQRTRHPYPAEDINFIYPKHTQTSGVIGGALAYFASEK
;
A
#
# COMPACT_ATOMS: atom_id res chain seq x y z
N GLY A 1 4.07 -1.23 -14.00
CA GLY A 1 3.74 -0.72 -12.65
C GLY A 1 4.66 0.41 -12.27
N VAL A 2 4.11 1.48 -11.76
CA VAL A 2 4.86 2.66 -11.32
C VAL A 2 4.39 3.13 -9.94
N PRO A 3 5.27 3.64 -9.06
CA PRO A 3 4.89 4.20 -7.76
C PRO A 3 4.40 5.64 -7.94
N SER A 4 3.28 5.80 -8.65
CA SER A 4 2.81 7.09 -9.15
C SER A 4 1.28 7.14 -9.18
N ALA A 5 0.71 8.35 -9.16
CA ALA A 5 -0.71 8.56 -9.42
C ALA A 5 -0.98 8.45 -10.93
N VAL A 6 -1.77 7.46 -11.33
CA VAL A 6 -2.03 7.11 -12.73
C VAL A 6 -3.49 7.34 -13.09
N SER A 7 -3.74 7.80 -14.31
CA SER A 7 -5.08 8.03 -14.83
C SER A 7 -5.89 6.74 -14.99
N LYS A 8 -7.22 6.87 -14.99
CA LYS A 8 -8.14 5.74 -15.07
C LYS A 8 -8.01 4.94 -16.37
N ASP A 9 -7.61 5.58 -17.45
CA ASP A 9 -7.36 4.95 -18.75
C ASP A 9 -5.99 4.27 -18.86
N LYS A 10 -5.19 4.35 -17.76
CA LYS A 10 -3.89 3.69 -17.61
C LYS A 10 -2.84 4.15 -18.63
N SER A 11 -2.89 5.42 -19.02
CA SER A 11 -1.94 6.02 -19.96
C SER A 11 -1.10 7.14 -19.32
N PHE A 12 -1.73 8.00 -18.51
CA PHE A 12 -1.15 9.25 -18.05
C PHE A 12 -0.73 9.20 -16.57
N ILE A 13 0.45 9.72 -16.28
CA ILE A 13 0.97 9.89 -14.92
C ILE A 13 0.75 11.33 -14.47
N TYR A 14 -0.07 11.51 -13.42
CA TYR A 14 -0.34 12.83 -12.84
C TYR A 14 0.82 13.33 -11.97
N SER A 15 1.30 12.46 -11.09
CA SER A 15 2.40 12.77 -10.17
C SER A 15 3.22 11.53 -9.85
N SER A 16 4.51 11.73 -9.63
CA SER A 16 5.48 10.65 -9.36
C SER A 16 6.52 11.12 -8.34
N PRO A 17 6.17 11.25 -7.05
CA PRO A 17 7.07 11.78 -6.03
C PRO A 17 8.39 11.02 -5.90
N ASN A 18 8.36 9.71 -6.17
CA ASN A 18 9.49 8.80 -5.99
C ASN A 18 10.30 8.56 -7.30
N LEU A 19 9.77 8.98 -8.45
CA LEU A 19 10.44 8.83 -9.76
C LEU A 19 10.40 10.16 -10.52
N LYS A 20 11.38 11.01 -10.28
CA LYS A 20 11.48 12.33 -10.94
C LYS A 20 11.52 12.21 -12.45
N GLY A 21 10.79 13.08 -13.13
CA GLY A 21 10.74 13.17 -14.58
C GLY A 21 9.61 12.36 -15.23
N LEU A 22 8.75 11.72 -14.44
CA LEU A 22 7.53 11.04 -14.93
C LEU A 22 6.26 11.86 -14.70
N GLU A 23 6.34 13.00 -14.04
CA GLU A 23 5.19 13.85 -13.72
C GLU A 23 4.57 14.45 -14.98
N ASN A 24 3.24 14.52 -15.04
CA ASN A 24 2.48 15.05 -16.17
C ASN A 24 2.87 14.44 -17.52
N MET A 25 3.06 13.12 -17.56
CA MET A 25 3.54 12.39 -18.72
C MET A 25 2.51 11.38 -19.24
N ASP A 26 2.28 11.38 -20.54
CA ASP A 26 1.49 10.34 -21.21
C ASP A 26 2.39 9.14 -21.55
N LEU A 27 2.78 8.41 -20.50
CA LEU A 27 3.74 7.31 -20.61
C LEU A 27 3.16 6.14 -21.41
N GLY A 28 1.84 5.89 -21.34
CA GLY A 28 1.18 4.82 -22.09
C GLY A 28 1.31 5.01 -23.59
N HIS A 29 1.04 6.21 -24.09
CA HIS A 29 1.19 6.52 -25.52
C HIS A 29 2.66 6.55 -25.95
N LEU A 30 3.54 7.12 -25.15
CA LEU A 30 4.99 7.11 -25.44
C LEU A 30 5.54 5.68 -25.57
N LEU A 31 5.16 4.79 -24.67
CA LEU A 31 5.55 3.38 -24.76
C LEU A 31 4.94 2.67 -25.96
N LYS A 32 3.67 2.95 -26.25
CA LYS A 32 3.00 2.40 -27.46
C LYS A 32 3.72 2.82 -28.73
N ASP A 33 4.06 4.10 -28.87
CA ASP A 33 4.75 4.62 -30.05
C ASP A 33 6.18 4.05 -30.18
N ALA A 34 6.87 3.91 -29.07
CA ALA A 34 8.22 3.36 -29.07
C ALA A 34 8.29 1.85 -29.34
N LEU A 35 7.31 1.09 -28.87
CA LEU A 35 7.32 -0.37 -28.92
C LEU A 35 6.45 -0.94 -30.05
N GLY A 36 5.54 -0.15 -30.63
CA GLY A 36 4.58 -0.60 -31.66
C GLY A 36 3.49 -1.54 -31.16
N ILE A 37 3.31 -1.66 -29.84
CA ILE A 37 2.28 -2.50 -29.20
C ILE A 37 1.53 -1.68 -28.14
N PRO A 38 0.27 -2.06 -27.79
CA PRO A 38 -0.45 -1.42 -26.71
C PRO A 38 0.34 -1.48 -25.38
N ALA A 39 0.38 -0.38 -24.64
CA ALA A 39 1.01 -0.29 -23.35
C ALA A 39 0.03 0.31 -22.32
N PHE A 40 0.01 -0.28 -21.12
CA PHE A 40 -0.81 0.16 -20.02
C PHE A 40 0.07 0.42 -18.81
N VAL A 41 -0.15 1.56 -18.17
CA VAL A 41 0.54 1.96 -16.95
C VAL A 41 -0.44 1.95 -15.81
N ASP A 42 -0.09 1.32 -14.69
CA ASP A 42 -0.90 1.33 -13.47
C ASP A 42 0.00 1.46 -12.25
N ARG A 43 -0.61 1.72 -11.09
CA ARG A 43 0.10 1.74 -9.82
C ARG A 43 0.71 0.38 -9.56
N ASP A 44 1.95 0.35 -9.09
CA ASP A 44 2.68 -0.87 -8.76
C ASP A 44 1.95 -1.74 -7.74
N VAL A 45 1.33 -1.13 -6.72
CA VAL A 45 0.53 -1.80 -5.69
C VAL A 45 -0.71 -2.51 -6.25
N ASN A 46 -1.31 -1.99 -7.33
CA ASN A 46 -2.43 -2.65 -8.01
C ASN A 46 -1.96 -3.99 -8.60
N TYR A 47 -0.78 -4.02 -9.19
CA TYR A 47 -0.21 -5.25 -9.74
C TYR A 47 0.24 -6.21 -8.64
N LEU A 48 0.78 -5.72 -7.53
CA LEU A 48 1.07 -6.56 -6.37
C LEU A 48 -0.20 -7.25 -5.86
N LEU A 49 -1.30 -6.51 -5.69
CA LEU A 49 -2.57 -7.09 -5.24
C LEU A 49 -3.11 -8.14 -6.20
N MET A 50 -3.03 -7.93 -7.51
CA MET A 50 -3.44 -8.93 -8.51
C MET A 50 -2.62 -10.22 -8.42
N ASN A 51 -1.31 -10.11 -8.16
CA ASN A 51 -0.44 -11.25 -7.92
C ASN A 51 -0.85 -12.00 -6.63
N ASP A 52 -1.16 -11.26 -5.56
CA ASP A 52 -1.51 -11.85 -4.27
C ASP A 52 -2.87 -12.56 -4.34
N ILE A 53 -3.87 -11.94 -4.95
CA ILE A 53 -5.18 -12.57 -5.19
C ILE A 53 -5.02 -13.91 -5.92
N LYS A 54 -4.17 -13.95 -6.95
CA LYS A 54 -3.94 -15.17 -7.71
C LYS A 54 -3.17 -16.23 -6.92
N ASN A 55 -2.12 -15.83 -6.20
CA ASN A 55 -1.26 -16.76 -5.46
C ASN A 55 -1.96 -17.43 -4.28
N PHE A 56 -2.89 -16.73 -3.64
CA PHE A 56 -3.63 -17.23 -2.49
C PHE A 56 -5.07 -17.65 -2.82
N ASP A 57 -5.45 -17.59 -4.11
CA ASP A 57 -6.80 -17.94 -4.60
C ASP A 57 -7.92 -17.22 -3.79
N LEU A 58 -7.74 -15.92 -3.58
CA LEU A 58 -8.59 -15.15 -2.66
C LEU A 58 -9.98 -14.84 -3.20
N ASP A 59 -10.17 -14.89 -4.54
CA ASP A 59 -11.46 -14.54 -5.15
C ASP A 59 -11.77 -15.41 -6.39
N PRO A 60 -12.03 -16.72 -6.20
CA PRO A 60 -12.35 -17.63 -7.31
C PRO A 60 -13.68 -17.26 -7.99
N ASP A 61 -14.65 -16.74 -7.23
CA ASP A 61 -16.01 -16.43 -7.71
C ASP A 61 -16.18 -14.97 -8.13
N LYS A 62 -15.16 -14.12 -7.96
CA LYS A 62 -15.15 -12.69 -8.31
C LYS A 62 -16.21 -11.85 -7.59
N ASP A 63 -16.45 -12.13 -6.33
CA ASP A 63 -17.43 -11.45 -5.49
C ASP A 63 -16.84 -10.82 -4.22
N LYS A 64 -15.51 -10.97 -4.01
CA LYS A 64 -14.83 -10.53 -2.80
C LYS A 64 -14.44 -9.07 -2.81
N THR A 65 -14.34 -8.52 -1.59
CA THR A 65 -13.68 -7.24 -1.30
C THR A 65 -12.34 -7.52 -0.63
N ILE A 66 -11.24 -7.05 -1.24
CA ILE A 66 -9.89 -7.32 -0.78
C ILE A 66 -9.13 -5.99 -0.71
N LEU A 67 -8.52 -5.73 0.44
CA LEU A 67 -7.67 -4.57 0.68
C LEU A 67 -6.21 -5.00 0.63
N GLY A 68 -5.38 -4.28 -0.12
CA GLY A 68 -3.93 -4.47 -0.15
C GLY A 68 -3.22 -3.32 0.56
N MET A 69 -2.45 -3.62 1.60
CA MET A 69 -1.66 -2.69 2.41
C MET A 69 -0.18 -2.99 2.19
N TYR A 70 0.55 -2.06 1.62
CA TYR A 70 1.97 -2.27 1.23
C TYR A 70 2.87 -1.24 1.90
N LEU A 71 3.45 -1.61 3.06
CA LEU A 71 4.32 -0.74 3.84
C LEU A 71 5.78 -0.87 3.35
N GLY A 72 6.17 0.05 2.48
CA GLY A 72 7.53 0.20 1.95
C GLY A 72 8.13 1.55 2.35
N THR A 73 8.86 2.19 1.46
CA THR A 73 9.33 3.58 1.64
C THR A 73 8.17 4.52 1.94
N GLY A 74 7.05 4.38 1.21
CA GLY A 74 5.76 5.00 1.48
C GLY A 74 4.75 4.00 2.05
N PHE A 75 3.48 4.38 2.04
CA PHE A 75 2.36 3.53 2.42
C PHE A 75 1.42 3.32 1.23
N GLY A 76 1.71 2.28 0.44
CA GLY A 76 0.90 1.91 -0.72
C GLY A 76 -0.37 1.16 -0.33
N ASN A 77 -1.42 1.37 -1.13
CA ASN A 77 -2.70 0.71 -0.93
C ASN A 77 -3.37 0.40 -2.27
N ALA A 78 -4.09 -0.71 -2.34
CA ALA A 78 -4.88 -1.11 -3.50
C ALA A 78 -6.21 -1.71 -3.05
N LEU A 79 -7.25 -1.46 -3.82
CA LEU A 79 -8.61 -1.91 -3.57
C LEU A 79 -9.07 -2.85 -4.68
N TYR A 80 -9.61 -4.00 -4.31
CA TYR A 80 -10.24 -4.93 -5.23
C TYR A 80 -11.65 -5.22 -4.74
N VAL A 81 -12.65 -5.00 -5.60
CA VAL A 81 -14.07 -5.10 -5.26
C VAL A 81 -14.82 -5.77 -6.41
N ASN A 82 -15.58 -6.83 -6.10
CA ASN A 82 -16.43 -7.52 -7.07
C ASN A 82 -15.67 -7.90 -8.35
N GLY A 83 -14.58 -8.62 -8.21
CA GLY A 83 -13.84 -9.20 -9.34
C GLY A 83 -12.88 -8.26 -10.06
N LYS A 84 -12.67 -7.01 -9.59
CA LYS A 84 -11.83 -6.03 -10.27
C LYS A 84 -11.16 -5.02 -9.34
N LEU A 85 -10.04 -4.49 -9.77
CA LEU A 85 -9.39 -3.35 -9.11
C LEU A 85 -10.32 -2.13 -9.13
N PHE A 86 -10.48 -1.49 -7.98
CA PHE A 86 -11.29 -0.29 -7.84
C PHE A 86 -10.42 0.95 -8.05
N SER A 87 -10.57 1.58 -9.22
CA SER A 87 -9.74 2.73 -9.61
C SER A 87 -10.35 4.10 -9.26
N GLY A 88 -11.64 4.16 -8.94
CA GLY A 88 -12.34 5.43 -8.73
C GLY A 88 -12.57 6.24 -10.02
N LYS A 89 -12.91 7.51 -9.85
CA LYS A 89 -13.22 8.41 -10.98
C LYS A 89 -11.98 8.76 -11.82
N HIS A 90 -10.89 9.04 -11.14
CA HIS A 90 -9.66 9.58 -11.75
C HIS A 90 -8.52 8.53 -11.86
N GLY A 91 -8.72 7.29 -11.38
CA GLY A 91 -7.68 6.26 -11.36
C GLY A 91 -6.89 6.20 -10.05
N VAL A 92 -7.16 7.08 -9.08
CA VAL A 92 -6.40 7.25 -7.85
C VAL A 92 -7.11 6.79 -6.58
N ALA A 93 -8.08 5.89 -6.68
CA ALA A 93 -8.64 5.26 -5.48
C ALA A 93 -7.59 4.37 -4.78
N GLY A 94 -7.69 4.24 -3.46
CA GLY A 94 -6.70 3.49 -2.70
C GLY A 94 -5.41 4.29 -2.43
N GLU A 95 -5.53 5.58 -2.22
CA GLU A 95 -4.43 6.44 -1.76
C GLU A 95 -4.49 6.62 -0.23
N LEU A 96 -4.52 5.49 0.50
CA LEU A 96 -4.66 5.45 1.96
C LEU A 96 -3.57 6.23 2.68
N GLY A 97 -2.33 6.21 2.16
CA GLY A 97 -1.22 6.99 2.71
C GLY A 97 -1.48 8.50 2.74
N HIS A 98 -2.42 8.98 1.93
CA HIS A 98 -2.71 10.42 1.79
C HIS A 98 -4.00 10.88 2.50
N ILE A 99 -4.66 10.03 3.29
CA ILE A 99 -5.73 10.50 4.17
C ILE A 99 -5.15 11.37 5.29
N PRO A 100 -5.90 12.37 5.78
CA PRO A 100 -5.42 13.21 6.88
C PRO A 100 -5.36 12.42 8.19
N LEU A 101 -4.27 12.58 8.92
CA LEU A 101 -4.08 12.04 10.26
C LEU A 101 -3.84 13.21 11.23
N MET A 102 -4.74 13.40 12.17
CA MET A 102 -4.67 14.49 13.14
C MET A 102 -3.34 14.51 13.89
N GLY A 103 -2.73 15.68 14.02
CA GLY A 103 -1.44 15.86 14.67
C GLY A 103 -0.23 15.57 13.79
N THR A 104 -0.42 15.16 12.55
CA THR A 104 0.66 15.06 11.56
C THR A 104 1.04 16.47 11.09
N LYS A 105 2.34 16.70 10.87
CA LYS A 105 2.88 17.95 10.33
C LYS A 105 3.97 17.64 9.32
N GLY A 106 4.07 18.45 8.29
CA GLY A 106 5.10 18.32 7.25
C GLY A 106 4.50 18.35 5.86
N LEU A 107 5.32 18.58 4.84
CA LEU A 107 4.88 18.57 3.44
C LEU A 107 4.98 17.16 2.88
N CYS A 108 3.84 16.60 2.49
CA CYS A 108 3.77 15.34 1.78
C CYS A 108 4.10 15.52 0.29
N GLY A 109 4.63 14.48 -0.35
CA GLY A 109 4.88 14.46 -1.79
C GLY A 109 3.66 14.72 -2.67
N CYS A 110 2.44 14.50 -2.15
CA CYS A 110 1.19 14.83 -2.84
C CYS A 110 0.81 16.33 -2.77
N GLY A 111 1.52 17.14 -1.99
CA GLY A 111 1.26 18.56 -1.77
C GLY A 111 0.45 18.91 -0.52
N ASN A 112 -0.12 17.92 0.18
CA ASN A 112 -0.82 18.11 1.46
C ASN A 112 0.16 18.15 2.66
N THR A 113 -0.32 18.60 3.82
CA THR A 113 0.50 18.76 5.03
C THR A 113 0.19 17.80 6.17
N GLU A 114 -0.88 17.03 6.08
CA GLU A 114 -1.38 16.17 7.16
C GLU A 114 -1.57 14.70 6.74
N CYS A 115 -0.92 14.26 5.64
CA CYS A 115 -1.04 12.90 5.18
C CYS A 115 -0.50 11.89 6.21
N CYS A 116 -1.23 10.79 6.42
CA CYS A 116 -0.80 9.77 7.37
C CYS A 116 0.54 9.13 6.97
N GLU A 117 0.91 9.08 5.70
CA GLU A 117 2.19 8.58 5.22
C GLU A 117 3.40 9.27 5.87
N LEU A 118 3.26 10.54 6.26
CA LEU A 118 4.31 11.27 6.99
C LEU A 118 4.64 10.66 8.36
N LYS A 119 3.76 9.77 8.88
CA LYS A 119 3.98 9.01 10.12
C LYS A 119 3.82 7.51 9.95
N CYS A 120 3.27 7.05 8.83
CA CYS A 120 2.92 5.66 8.56
C CYS A 120 3.71 5.11 7.37
N SER A 121 5.03 5.32 7.32
CA SER A 121 5.86 4.90 6.19
C SER A 121 7.23 4.41 6.64
N GLY A 122 7.91 3.64 5.79
CA GLY A 122 9.30 3.24 6.04
C GLY A 122 10.25 4.41 6.02
N LYS A 123 9.94 5.49 5.27
CA LYS A 123 10.69 6.73 5.34
C LYS A 123 10.64 7.34 6.74
N HIS A 124 9.47 7.41 7.36
CA HIS A 124 9.35 7.91 8.72
C HIS A 124 10.05 7.02 9.75
N LEU A 125 9.98 5.69 9.58
CA LEU A 125 10.75 4.76 10.41
C LEU A 125 12.25 5.04 10.32
N GLN A 126 12.75 5.33 9.13
CA GLN A 126 14.15 5.71 8.92
C GLN A 126 14.49 7.05 9.61
N GLU A 127 13.60 8.04 9.55
CA GLU A 127 13.74 9.33 10.24
C GLU A 127 13.79 9.14 11.76
N LEU A 128 12.90 8.30 12.33
CA LEU A 128 12.94 7.94 13.76
C LEU A 128 14.23 7.25 14.15
N ARG A 129 14.73 6.32 13.31
CA ARG A 129 15.99 5.66 13.53
C ARG A 129 17.16 6.65 13.54
N GLU A 130 17.21 7.59 12.61
CA GLU A 130 18.29 8.58 12.54
C GLU A 130 18.28 9.55 13.74
N GLU A 131 17.09 9.92 14.22
CA GLU A 131 16.93 10.88 15.32
C GLU A 131 17.16 10.25 16.69
N TYR A 132 16.62 9.05 16.94
CA TYR A 132 16.59 8.46 18.28
C TYR A 132 17.53 7.27 18.47
N PHE A 133 17.91 6.59 17.39
CA PHE A 133 18.71 5.36 17.42
C PHE A 133 19.84 5.39 16.37
N PRO A 134 20.69 6.44 16.34
CA PRO A 134 21.64 6.67 15.24
C PRO A 134 22.67 5.54 15.07
N ASP A 135 22.98 4.81 16.12
CA ASP A 135 23.96 3.71 16.13
C ASP A 135 23.36 2.35 15.72
N THR A 136 22.02 2.24 15.60
CA THR A 136 21.32 1.01 15.23
C THR A 136 21.15 0.91 13.70
N CYS A 137 21.42 -0.26 13.13
CA CYS A 137 21.06 -0.53 11.73
C CYS A 137 19.54 -0.55 11.56
N ILE A 138 19.03 0.01 10.45
CA ILE A 138 17.57 0.01 10.21
C ILE A 138 17.00 -1.41 10.21
N ASP A 139 17.73 -2.41 9.73
CA ASP A 139 17.28 -3.80 9.67
C ASP A 139 17.12 -4.43 11.06
N ASP A 140 17.77 -3.89 12.08
CA ASP A 140 17.72 -4.38 13.47
C ASP A 140 16.82 -3.52 14.38
N ILE A 141 16.14 -2.50 13.85
CA ILE A 141 15.39 -1.51 14.64
C ILE A 141 14.32 -2.17 15.52
N PHE A 142 13.59 -3.16 15.02
CA PHE A 142 12.58 -3.86 15.79
C PHE A 142 13.16 -4.90 16.75
N THR A 143 14.31 -5.50 16.40
CA THR A 143 15.02 -6.43 17.28
C THR A 143 15.57 -5.72 18.52
N GLU A 144 16.16 -4.53 18.35
CA GLU A 144 16.83 -3.80 19.43
C GLU A 144 15.87 -2.86 20.18
N HIS A 145 14.90 -2.26 19.48
CA HIS A 145 14.05 -1.19 20.01
C HIS A 145 12.54 -1.44 19.84
N GLY A 146 12.11 -2.66 19.52
CA GLY A 146 10.69 -2.98 19.31
C GLY A 146 9.80 -2.64 20.52
N ASP A 147 10.36 -2.66 21.72
CA ASP A 147 9.68 -2.31 22.97
C ASP A 147 9.81 -0.82 23.36
N ASP A 148 10.62 -0.04 22.65
CA ASP A 148 10.78 1.39 22.93
C ASP A 148 9.47 2.15 22.66
N PRO A 149 9.08 3.11 23.49
CA PRO A 149 7.86 3.90 23.32
C PRO A 149 7.74 4.58 21.94
N ILE A 150 8.86 5.01 21.35
CA ILE A 150 8.89 5.67 20.03
C ILE A 150 8.49 4.67 18.93
N ILE A 151 9.07 3.49 18.95
CA ILE A 151 8.77 2.42 17.99
C ILE A 151 7.35 1.88 18.21
N ARG A 152 6.92 1.73 19.46
CA ARG A 152 5.53 1.37 19.77
C ARG A 152 4.52 2.40 19.24
N GLU A 153 4.80 3.71 19.40
CA GLU A 153 3.94 4.77 18.85
C GLU A 153 3.88 4.70 17.33
N TYR A 154 4.99 4.43 16.65
CA TYR A 154 5.01 4.21 15.20
C TYR A 154 4.08 3.06 14.79
N ILE A 155 4.18 1.90 15.45
CA ILE A 155 3.32 0.74 15.17
C ILE A 155 1.84 1.05 15.47
N ASP A 156 1.55 1.70 16.58
CA ASP A 156 0.19 2.06 16.97
C ASP A 156 -0.43 3.07 15.99
N THR A 157 0.41 3.95 15.43
CA THR A 157 -0.03 4.94 14.44
C THR A 157 -0.41 4.29 13.11
N LEU A 158 0.28 3.24 12.67
CA LEU A 158 -0.08 2.47 11.48
C LEU A 158 -1.51 1.89 11.54
N ALA A 159 -1.98 1.57 12.74
CA ALA A 159 -3.30 0.98 12.91
C ALA A 159 -4.45 1.94 12.55
N TYR A 160 -4.27 3.27 12.63
CA TYR A 160 -5.35 4.24 12.34
C TYR A 160 -5.83 4.18 10.89
N PRO A 161 -4.97 4.37 9.87
CA PRO A 161 -5.42 4.29 8.48
C PRO A 161 -5.94 2.89 8.12
N ILE A 162 -5.30 1.83 8.61
CA ILE A 162 -5.69 0.45 8.32
C ILE A 162 -7.07 0.14 8.89
N SER A 163 -7.31 0.43 10.17
CA SER A 163 -8.62 0.20 10.81
C SER A 163 -9.73 1.07 10.20
N THR A 164 -9.40 2.28 9.76
CA THR A 164 -10.33 3.16 9.04
C THR A 164 -10.81 2.50 7.74
N GLU A 165 -9.89 2.00 6.93
CA GLU A 165 -10.24 1.37 5.66
C GLU A 165 -11.00 0.06 5.87
N ILE A 166 -10.59 -0.78 6.82
CA ILE A 166 -11.31 -2.00 7.20
C ILE A 166 -12.74 -1.68 7.64
N THR A 167 -12.92 -0.64 8.44
CA THR A 167 -14.26 -0.21 8.91
C THR A 167 -15.15 0.28 7.75
N LEU A 168 -14.57 0.93 6.75
CA LEU A 168 -15.31 1.50 5.61
C LEU A 168 -15.71 0.44 4.58
N PHE A 169 -14.86 -0.57 4.36
CA PHE A 169 -15.06 -1.54 3.28
C PHE A 169 -15.55 -2.90 3.74
N ASP A 170 -15.45 -3.24 5.04
CA ASP A 170 -15.84 -4.54 5.60
C ASP A 170 -15.32 -5.70 4.73
N PRO A 171 -13.98 -5.84 4.55
CA PRO A 171 -13.40 -6.69 3.53
C PRO A 171 -13.42 -8.17 3.89
N ASP A 172 -13.47 -9.04 2.88
CA ASP A 172 -13.27 -10.49 3.05
C ASP A 172 -11.81 -10.80 3.42
N TYR A 173 -10.84 -10.05 2.86
CA TYR A 173 -9.41 -10.23 3.13
C TYR A 173 -8.66 -8.89 3.20
N VAL A 174 -7.67 -8.84 4.09
CA VAL A 174 -6.69 -7.76 4.20
C VAL A 174 -5.30 -8.31 3.93
N VAL A 175 -4.73 -7.97 2.80
CA VAL A 175 -3.37 -8.35 2.42
C VAL A 175 -2.41 -7.33 3.02
N MET A 176 -1.46 -7.78 3.83
CA MET A 176 -0.47 -6.95 4.50
C MET A 176 0.93 -7.35 4.08
N ALA A 177 1.65 -6.47 3.39
CA ALA A 177 2.98 -6.74 2.86
C ALA A 177 3.84 -5.46 2.79
N GLY A 178 5.03 -5.60 2.23
CA GLY A 178 5.99 -4.53 2.05
C GLY A 178 7.26 -4.72 2.86
N GLY A 179 8.32 -4.01 2.47
CA GLY A 179 9.66 -4.19 3.03
C GLY A 179 9.73 -4.02 4.54
N VAL A 180 8.97 -3.08 5.10
CA VAL A 180 8.96 -2.85 6.56
C VAL A 180 8.31 -4.00 7.31
N MET A 181 7.20 -4.57 6.79
CA MET A 181 6.47 -5.64 7.49
C MET A 181 7.22 -6.99 7.51
N ILE A 182 8.20 -7.16 6.62
CA ILE A 182 9.04 -8.38 6.59
C ILE A 182 10.39 -8.20 7.30
N MET A 183 10.65 -7.03 7.88
CA MET A 183 11.84 -6.80 8.70
C MET A 183 11.85 -7.74 9.89
N LYS A 184 13.05 -8.12 10.32
CA LYS A 184 13.22 -9.02 11.45
C LYS A 184 12.55 -8.45 12.69
N ASP A 185 11.83 -9.30 13.41
CA ASP A 185 11.12 -8.99 14.65
C ASP A 185 10.09 -7.83 14.54
N PHE A 186 9.58 -7.54 13.30
CA PHE A 186 8.48 -6.59 13.14
C PHE A 186 7.30 -6.97 14.05
N PRO A 187 6.79 -6.05 14.91
CA PRO A 187 5.82 -6.39 15.95
C PRO A 187 4.40 -6.55 15.39
N MET A 188 4.21 -7.56 14.53
CA MET A 188 2.95 -7.84 13.82
C MET A 188 1.79 -8.08 14.78
N GLU A 189 2.01 -8.83 15.88
CA GLU A 189 0.96 -9.11 16.86
C GLU A 189 0.40 -7.82 17.47
N ARG A 190 1.29 -6.89 17.85
CA ARG A 190 0.89 -5.57 18.35
C ARG A 190 0.09 -4.80 17.31
N LEU A 191 0.57 -4.75 16.06
CA LEU A 191 -0.14 -4.06 14.98
C LEU A 191 -1.56 -4.61 14.80
N ILE A 192 -1.73 -5.93 14.76
CA ILE A 192 -3.02 -6.59 14.63
C ILE A 192 -3.94 -6.25 15.82
N GLU A 193 -3.42 -6.31 17.04
CA GLU A 193 -4.16 -5.92 18.24
C GLU A 193 -4.67 -4.48 18.12
N GLN A 194 -3.79 -3.55 17.76
CA GLN A 194 -4.12 -2.14 17.62
C GLN A 194 -5.11 -1.87 16.47
N ILE A 195 -5.04 -2.61 15.37
CA ILE A 195 -6.04 -2.58 14.30
C ILE A 195 -7.40 -3.03 14.83
N LYS A 196 -7.48 -4.21 15.47
CA LYS A 196 -8.73 -4.74 16.00
C LYS A 196 -9.38 -3.80 17.00
N GLN A 197 -8.60 -3.21 17.92
CA GLN A 197 -9.10 -2.26 18.92
C GLN A 197 -9.74 -1.01 18.30
N ARG A 198 -9.27 -0.56 17.13
CA ARG A 198 -9.73 0.66 16.45
C ARG A 198 -10.76 0.40 15.36
N THR A 199 -10.89 -0.84 14.93
CA THR A 199 -11.89 -1.25 13.94
C THR A 199 -13.27 -1.33 14.60
N ARG A 200 -14.33 -1.02 13.85
CA ARG A 200 -15.71 -1.05 14.37
C ARG A 200 -16.06 -2.41 14.94
N HIS A 201 -16.62 -2.43 16.15
CA HIS A 201 -17.14 -3.63 16.84
C HIS A 201 -18.63 -3.82 16.65
N PRO A 202 -19.16 -5.08 16.69
CA PRO A 202 -18.37 -6.31 16.72
C PRO A 202 -17.71 -6.63 15.38
N TYR A 203 -18.32 -6.24 14.28
CA TYR A 203 -17.81 -6.47 12.93
C TYR A 203 -17.43 -5.14 12.27
N PRO A 204 -16.35 -5.18 11.46
CA PRO A 204 -15.48 -6.32 11.08
C PRO A 204 -14.42 -6.74 12.12
N ALA A 205 -14.24 -6.05 13.26
CA ALA A 205 -13.13 -6.25 14.19
C ALA A 205 -12.90 -7.71 14.64
N GLU A 206 -13.99 -8.48 14.81
CA GLU A 206 -13.92 -9.88 15.32
C GLU A 206 -13.62 -10.91 14.23
N ASP A 207 -13.74 -10.54 12.93
CA ASP A 207 -13.61 -11.47 11.80
C ASP A 207 -12.80 -10.86 10.65
N ILE A 208 -11.55 -10.46 10.92
CA ILE A 208 -10.64 -9.92 9.91
C ILE A 208 -9.71 -11.04 9.44
N ASN A 209 -9.74 -11.35 8.16
CA ASN A 209 -8.84 -12.33 7.55
C ASN A 209 -7.59 -11.65 6.99
N PHE A 210 -6.47 -11.73 7.71
CA PHE A 210 -5.18 -11.19 7.27
C PHE A 210 -4.39 -12.21 6.43
N ILE A 211 -3.81 -11.74 5.32
CA ILE A 211 -2.93 -12.49 4.43
C ILE A 211 -1.55 -11.81 4.38
N TYR A 212 -0.48 -12.58 4.51
CA TYR A 212 0.90 -12.07 4.60
C TYR A 212 1.76 -12.61 3.45
N PRO A 213 1.66 -12.05 2.23
CA PRO A 213 2.47 -12.50 1.12
C PRO A 213 3.95 -12.10 1.26
N LYS A 214 4.82 -12.93 0.70
CA LYS A 214 6.23 -12.59 0.50
C LYS A 214 6.45 -12.27 -0.96
N HIS A 215 6.74 -11.01 -1.26
CA HIS A 215 6.98 -10.58 -2.62
C HIS A 215 8.42 -10.86 -3.07
N THR A 216 8.56 -11.09 -4.36
CA THR A 216 9.83 -11.16 -5.08
C THR A 216 9.90 -10.02 -6.08
N GLN A 217 11.06 -9.83 -6.72
CA GLN A 217 11.22 -8.83 -7.78
C GLN A 217 10.27 -9.04 -8.97
N THR A 218 9.77 -10.27 -9.17
CA THR A 218 8.86 -10.61 -10.27
C THR A 218 7.38 -10.46 -9.91
N SER A 219 7.02 -10.29 -8.63
CA SER A 219 5.61 -10.23 -8.20
C SER A 219 4.81 -9.16 -8.92
N GLY A 220 5.34 -7.94 -9.04
CA GLY A 220 4.69 -6.85 -9.79
C GLY A 220 4.58 -7.12 -11.28
N VAL A 221 5.56 -7.79 -11.88
CA VAL A 221 5.54 -8.16 -13.32
C VAL A 221 4.45 -9.19 -13.60
N ILE A 222 4.36 -10.22 -12.76
CA ILE A 222 3.32 -11.27 -12.86
C ILE A 222 1.94 -10.63 -12.67
N GLY A 223 1.76 -9.78 -11.65
CA GLY A 223 0.51 -9.08 -11.39
C GLY A 223 0.09 -8.17 -12.54
N GLY A 224 1.03 -7.47 -13.18
CA GLY A 224 0.78 -6.68 -14.39
C GLY A 224 0.24 -7.52 -15.55
N ALA A 225 0.83 -8.68 -15.81
CA ALA A 225 0.33 -9.62 -16.81
C ALA A 225 -1.07 -10.13 -16.48
N LEU A 226 -1.33 -10.49 -15.21
CA LEU A 226 -2.66 -10.91 -14.74
C LEU A 226 -3.71 -9.82 -14.90
N ALA A 227 -3.38 -8.57 -14.57
CA ALA A 227 -4.27 -7.42 -14.73
C ALA A 227 -4.61 -7.17 -16.21
N TYR A 228 -3.65 -7.31 -17.11
CA TYR A 228 -3.87 -7.18 -18.55
C TYR A 228 -4.85 -8.25 -19.05
N PHE A 229 -4.60 -9.53 -18.80
CA PHE A 229 -5.49 -10.63 -19.23
C PHE A 229 -6.88 -10.58 -18.57
N ALA A 230 -7.02 -9.99 -17.40
CA ALA A 230 -8.32 -9.78 -16.77
C ALA A 230 -9.14 -8.66 -17.45
N SER A 231 -8.48 -7.67 -18.05
CA SER A 231 -9.14 -6.54 -18.72
C SER A 231 -9.65 -6.87 -20.13
N GLU A 232 -9.18 -7.95 -20.75
CA GLU A 232 -9.59 -8.40 -22.09
C GLU A 232 -10.86 -9.27 -22.10
N LYS A 233 -11.41 -9.60 -20.94
CA LYS A 233 -12.64 -10.39 -20.74
C LYS A 233 -13.82 -9.51 -20.36
#